data_b06592a449c5d426468a64c1b2082647
#
_entry.id   b06592a449c5d426468a64c1b2082647
#
_cell.length_a   1.000
_cell.length_b   1.000
_cell.length_c   1.000
_cell.angle_alpha   90.00
_cell.angle_beta   90.00
_cell.angle_gamma   90.00
#
_symmetry.space_group_name_H-M   'P 1'
#
loop_
_entity.id
_entity.type
_entity.pdbx_description
1 polymer ?
#
loop_
_entity_poly.entity_id
_entity_poly.type
_entity_poly.pdbx_seq_one_letter_code
_entity_poly.pdbx_strand_id
1 'polypeptide(L)'
;MRGAIVGTVALVTVFAAASAPIPLYATWQQQLGLTASDVSMTIVMYLFGVLSVLFFAGSLSDASGRRPTVGAALACGVAGCLLFIGLSSGPMLQFARFVQGVSCALSMSATSAFVIDCTSERHRTFGMTIASTGYLIGLTVGSLGIGFFATVSTAYWQVFAVMAVIMLATMLALPFTPETVHNRITWKKAVKPMTHVPAHLRKLLPIVAGGYISTWSVGFFFQSLSTPASVDYFGATDPLIPSLVLALAMAPSALGGPVSARMSTRSSMIVGYIIMFGAIVALGVCMVLGLLVPYLVLEVVFAVTTGMILSSSLHMLISASTPQENASVVTLANLTGYIGSTVVSTIQTGLTATFDLATVYAFIALLAAISIVPGCISMAKHQR
;
A
#
# COMPACT_ATOMS: atom_id res chain seq x y z
N MET A 1 -7.69 26.08 -2.04
CA MET A 1 -6.28 25.78 -1.71
C MET A 1 -6.06 25.30 -0.26
N ARG A 2 -6.64 25.95 0.78
CA ARG A 2 -6.45 25.47 2.17
C ARG A 2 -6.85 24.01 2.36
N GLY A 3 -8.03 23.60 1.86
CA GLY A 3 -8.48 22.21 1.94
C GLY A 3 -7.55 21.22 1.25
N ALA A 4 -6.98 21.58 0.08
CA ALA A 4 -6.04 20.71 -0.62
C ALA A 4 -4.74 20.50 0.18
N ILE A 5 -4.23 21.56 0.86
CA ILE A 5 -3.04 21.44 1.72
C ILE A 5 -3.35 20.54 2.92
N VAL A 6 -4.47 20.77 3.62
CA VAL A 6 -4.89 19.95 4.77
C VAL A 6 -5.07 18.49 4.35
N GLY A 7 -5.71 18.22 3.21
CA GLY A 7 -5.87 16.87 2.68
C GLY A 7 -4.52 16.23 2.31
N THR A 8 -3.60 16.98 1.71
CA THR A 8 -2.25 16.47 1.38
C THR A 8 -1.48 16.09 2.64
N VAL A 9 -1.49 16.95 3.66
CA VAL A 9 -0.84 16.64 4.95
C VAL A 9 -1.48 15.41 5.60
N ALA A 10 -2.82 15.30 5.60
CA ALA A 10 -3.53 14.14 6.11
C ALA A 10 -3.11 12.86 5.39
N LEU A 11 -3.13 12.86 4.05
CA LEU A 11 -2.76 11.71 3.24
C LEU A 11 -1.32 11.25 3.53
N VAL A 12 -0.38 12.18 3.43
CA VAL A 12 1.05 11.89 3.62
C VAL A 12 1.32 11.38 5.04
N THR A 13 0.75 12.03 6.07
CA THR A 13 1.04 11.67 7.47
C THR A 13 0.42 10.32 7.87
N VAL A 14 -0.79 10.00 7.40
CA VAL A 14 -1.42 8.68 7.62
C VAL A 14 -0.55 7.56 7.05
N PHE A 15 -0.08 7.70 5.82
CA PHE A 15 0.76 6.69 5.20
C PHE A 15 2.21 6.69 5.74
N ALA A 16 2.73 7.82 6.19
CA ALA A 16 3.99 7.87 6.90
C ALA A 16 3.92 7.09 8.23
N ALA A 17 2.85 7.27 9.00
CA ALA A 17 2.63 6.49 10.20
C ALA A 17 2.47 4.99 9.94
N ALA A 18 1.90 4.61 8.78
CA ALA A 18 1.73 3.21 8.41
C ALA A 18 3.05 2.51 8.06
N SER A 19 4.04 3.21 7.50
CA SER A 19 5.34 2.64 7.13
C SER A 19 6.38 2.73 8.25
N ALA A 20 6.30 3.71 9.12
CA ALA A 20 7.27 3.94 10.20
C ALA A 20 7.53 2.73 11.11
N PRO A 21 6.56 1.87 11.48
CA PRO A 21 6.84 0.72 12.34
C PRO A 21 7.70 -0.36 11.67
N ILE A 22 7.71 -0.43 10.34
CA ILE A 22 8.29 -1.56 9.59
C ILE A 22 9.81 -1.71 9.83
N PRO A 23 10.63 -0.65 9.74
CA PRO A 23 12.06 -0.76 10.03
C PRO A 23 12.39 -1.14 11.47
N LEU A 24 11.44 -0.99 12.39
CA LEU A 24 11.63 -1.32 13.81
C LEU A 24 11.28 -2.78 14.17
N TYR A 25 10.79 -3.56 13.22
CA TYR A 25 10.35 -4.93 13.52
C TYR A 25 11.44 -5.81 14.09
N ALA A 26 12.69 -5.75 13.59
CA ALA A 26 13.79 -6.52 14.13
C ALA A 26 14.12 -6.08 15.59
N THR A 27 14.08 -4.77 15.87
CA THR A 27 14.27 -4.24 17.22
C THR A 27 13.20 -4.77 18.18
N TRP A 28 11.93 -4.72 17.77
CA TRP A 28 10.82 -5.21 18.59
C TRP A 28 10.79 -6.73 18.71
N GLN A 29 11.25 -7.47 17.69
CA GLN A 29 11.44 -8.92 17.81
C GLN A 29 12.39 -9.26 18.96
N GLN A 30 13.52 -8.57 19.04
CA GLN A 30 14.49 -8.79 20.11
C GLN A 30 13.96 -8.32 21.47
N GLN A 31 13.32 -7.17 21.54
CA GLN A 31 12.81 -6.57 22.78
C GLN A 31 11.61 -7.33 23.37
N LEU A 32 10.70 -7.81 22.53
CA LEU A 32 9.43 -8.42 22.92
C LEU A 32 9.42 -9.94 22.73
N GLY A 33 10.52 -10.54 22.24
CA GLY A 33 10.63 -11.98 21.99
C GLY A 33 9.69 -12.48 20.88
N LEU A 34 9.45 -11.67 19.85
CA LEU A 34 8.52 -12.01 18.77
C LEU A 34 9.16 -12.98 17.76
N THR A 35 8.36 -13.90 17.23
CA THR A 35 8.76 -14.79 16.14
C THR A 35 8.63 -14.10 14.76
N ALA A 36 9.27 -14.66 13.73
CA ALA A 36 9.08 -14.20 12.36
C ALA A 36 7.60 -14.30 11.92
N SER A 37 6.88 -15.31 12.41
CA SER A 37 5.44 -15.47 12.16
C SER A 37 4.63 -14.33 12.80
N ASP A 38 4.97 -13.88 14.02
CA ASP A 38 4.31 -12.76 14.69
C ASP A 38 4.48 -11.46 13.88
N VAL A 39 5.67 -11.23 13.35
CA VAL A 39 5.96 -10.07 12.49
C VAL A 39 5.21 -10.18 11.15
N SER A 40 5.22 -11.35 10.54
CA SER A 40 4.47 -11.57 9.28
C SER A 40 2.96 -11.39 9.48
N MET A 41 2.39 -11.77 10.64
CA MET A 41 0.99 -11.55 10.98
C MET A 41 0.61 -10.05 11.02
N THR A 42 1.57 -9.16 11.26
CA THR A 42 1.31 -7.71 11.26
C THR A 42 0.75 -7.21 9.92
N ILE A 43 1.25 -7.73 8.79
CA ILE A 43 0.74 -7.34 7.48
C ILE A 43 -0.66 -7.91 7.22
N VAL A 44 -0.92 -9.13 7.68
CA VAL A 44 -2.24 -9.75 7.58
C VAL A 44 -3.26 -8.90 8.35
N MET A 45 -2.95 -8.49 9.57
CA MET A 45 -3.82 -7.64 10.39
C MET A 45 -4.03 -6.25 9.76
N TYR A 46 -2.97 -5.66 9.17
CA TYR A 46 -3.11 -4.42 8.40
C TYR A 46 -4.07 -4.60 7.22
N LEU A 47 -3.93 -5.67 6.45
CA LEU A 47 -4.79 -5.97 5.31
C LEU A 47 -6.24 -6.24 5.74
N PHE A 48 -6.46 -6.92 6.86
CA PHE A 48 -7.80 -7.06 7.43
C PHE A 48 -8.41 -5.71 7.81
N GLY A 49 -7.63 -4.80 8.37
CA GLY A 49 -8.05 -3.43 8.63
C GLY A 49 -8.47 -2.70 7.35
N VAL A 50 -7.68 -2.80 6.28
CA VAL A 50 -8.00 -2.22 4.97
C VAL A 50 -9.27 -2.83 4.40
N LEU A 51 -9.37 -4.16 4.38
CA LEU A 51 -10.51 -4.88 3.81
C LEU A 51 -11.80 -4.57 4.55
N SER A 52 -11.77 -4.43 5.90
CA SER A 52 -12.95 -4.07 6.69
C SER A 52 -13.58 -2.77 6.22
N VAL A 53 -12.76 -1.77 5.88
CA VAL A 53 -13.25 -0.49 5.34
C VAL A 53 -13.73 -0.64 3.91
N LEU A 54 -12.96 -1.29 3.03
CA LEU A 54 -13.32 -1.42 1.62
C LEU A 54 -14.62 -2.20 1.42
N PHE A 55 -14.85 -3.25 2.20
CA PHE A 55 -16.08 -4.05 2.12
C PHE A 55 -17.29 -3.33 2.70
N PHE A 56 -17.14 -2.68 3.86
CA PHE A 56 -18.28 -2.17 4.61
C PHE A 56 -18.43 -0.64 4.56
N ALA A 57 -17.42 0.07 4.08
CA ALA A 57 -17.38 1.53 4.12
C ALA A 57 -16.72 2.16 2.89
N GLY A 58 -16.66 1.46 1.75
CA GLY A 58 -16.03 1.96 0.51
C GLY A 58 -16.62 3.28 0.01
N SER A 59 -17.94 3.48 0.20
CA SER A 59 -18.65 4.72 -0.14
C SER A 59 -18.99 5.56 1.10
N LEU A 60 -18.33 5.33 2.23
CA LEU A 60 -18.61 6.01 3.49
C LEU A 60 -18.50 7.53 3.35
N SER A 61 -17.50 8.00 2.63
CA SER A 61 -17.27 9.43 2.40
C SER A 61 -18.37 10.12 1.57
N ASP A 62 -19.10 9.35 0.76
CA ASP A 62 -20.23 9.88 -0.01
C ASP A 62 -21.52 9.97 0.83
N ALA A 63 -21.61 9.20 1.92
CA ALA A 63 -22.73 9.25 2.85
C ALA A 63 -22.51 10.22 4.02
N SER A 64 -21.33 10.18 4.65
CA SER A 64 -21.02 11.02 5.82
C SER A 64 -20.49 12.40 5.43
N GLY A 65 -19.88 12.51 4.26
CA GLY A 65 -19.11 13.67 3.81
C GLY A 65 -17.61 13.39 3.81
N ARG A 66 -16.87 14.16 3.00
CA ARG A 66 -15.39 14.02 2.92
C ARG A 66 -14.71 14.37 4.24
N ARG A 67 -15.04 15.54 4.82
CA ARG A 67 -14.43 16.01 6.06
C ARG A 67 -14.56 15.05 7.24
N PRO A 68 -15.75 14.57 7.61
CA PRO A 68 -15.89 13.60 8.69
C PRO A 68 -15.10 12.31 8.46
N THR A 69 -15.06 11.82 7.22
CA THR A 69 -14.31 10.59 6.88
C THR A 69 -12.80 10.80 6.97
N VAL A 70 -12.27 11.96 6.52
CA VAL A 70 -10.87 12.34 6.71
C VAL A 70 -10.54 12.47 8.21
N GLY A 71 -11.46 13.07 8.99
CA GLY A 71 -11.34 13.16 10.44
C GLY A 71 -11.27 11.78 11.11
N ALA A 72 -12.11 10.84 10.69
CA ALA A 72 -12.08 9.45 11.17
C ALA A 72 -10.76 8.74 10.81
N ALA A 73 -10.25 8.94 9.59
CA ALA A 73 -8.95 8.42 9.17
C ALA A 73 -7.82 8.92 10.07
N LEU A 74 -7.78 10.23 10.33
CA LEU A 74 -6.79 10.85 11.21
C LEU A 74 -6.93 10.36 12.66
N ALA A 75 -8.15 10.23 13.19
CA ALA A 75 -8.39 9.72 14.53
C ALA A 75 -7.90 8.27 14.68
N CYS A 76 -8.18 7.39 13.71
CA CYS A 76 -7.60 6.05 13.67
C CYS A 76 -6.07 6.09 13.57
N GLY A 77 -5.50 7.00 12.78
CA GLY A 77 -4.05 7.18 12.68
C GLY A 77 -3.41 7.58 14.01
N VAL A 78 -4.02 8.53 14.73
CA VAL A 78 -3.59 8.92 16.09
C VAL A 78 -3.67 7.74 17.05
N ALA A 79 -4.79 6.99 17.03
CA ALA A 79 -4.93 5.80 17.87
C ALA A 79 -3.85 4.76 17.60
N GLY A 80 -3.54 4.52 16.31
CA GLY A 80 -2.42 3.66 15.91
C GLY A 80 -1.07 4.15 16.46
N CYS A 81 -0.77 5.45 16.35
CA CYS A 81 0.45 6.04 16.90
C CYS A 81 0.53 5.87 18.43
N LEU A 82 -0.58 6.08 19.15
CA LEU A 82 -0.62 5.88 20.62
C LEU A 82 -0.36 4.43 21.00
N LEU A 83 -0.89 3.46 20.22
CA LEU A 83 -0.60 2.03 20.44
C LEU A 83 0.88 1.71 20.24
N PHE A 84 1.56 2.34 19.26
CA PHE A 84 3.01 2.17 19.08
C PHE A 84 3.83 2.85 20.18
N ILE A 85 3.38 3.98 20.73
CA ILE A 85 4.03 4.64 21.87
C ILE A 85 4.00 3.74 23.12
N GLY A 86 2.87 3.05 23.36
CA GLY A 86 2.69 2.15 24.50
C GLY A 86 3.00 0.69 24.20
N LEU A 87 3.68 0.37 23.08
CA LEU A 87 3.89 -0.99 22.63
C LEU A 87 4.57 -1.86 23.66
N SER A 88 3.94 -2.97 24.05
CA SER A 88 4.41 -3.89 25.10
C SER A 88 4.25 -5.37 24.76
N SER A 89 3.58 -5.72 23.64
CA SER A 89 3.30 -7.12 23.28
C SER A 89 3.03 -7.31 21.79
N GLY A 90 3.21 -8.54 21.31
CA GLY A 90 2.91 -8.93 19.93
C GLY A 90 1.44 -8.70 19.53
N PRO A 91 0.45 -9.14 20.32
CA PRO A 91 -0.96 -8.84 20.02
C PRO A 91 -1.26 -7.35 19.92
N MET A 92 -0.62 -6.51 20.74
CA MET A 92 -0.78 -5.04 20.66
C MET A 92 -0.17 -4.50 19.38
N LEU A 93 0.98 -5.01 18.92
CA LEU A 93 1.58 -4.68 17.64
C LEU A 93 0.64 -5.02 16.48
N GLN A 94 0.07 -6.22 16.48
CA GLN A 94 -0.87 -6.68 15.47
C GLN A 94 -2.15 -5.84 15.45
N PHE A 95 -2.69 -5.49 16.61
CA PHE A 95 -3.88 -4.62 16.72
C PHE A 95 -3.58 -3.19 16.26
N ALA A 96 -2.42 -2.63 16.57
CA ALA A 96 -1.99 -1.34 16.07
C ALA A 96 -1.92 -1.33 14.53
N ARG A 97 -1.43 -2.40 13.91
CA ARG A 97 -1.41 -2.59 12.45
C ARG A 97 -2.81 -2.67 11.86
N PHE A 98 -3.74 -3.36 12.51
CA PHE A 98 -5.15 -3.37 12.09
C PHE A 98 -5.74 -1.95 12.08
N VAL A 99 -5.56 -1.19 13.15
CA VAL A 99 -6.06 0.20 13.26
C VAL A 99 -5.41 1.09 12.18
N GLN A 100 -4.12 0.91 11.89
CA GLN A 100 -3.46 1.61 10.78
C GLN A 100 -4.07 1.22 9.42
N GLY A 101 -4.39 -0.04 9.19
CA GLY A 101 -5.06 -0.50 7.97
C GLY A 101 -6.42 0.21 7.77
N VAL A 102 -7.21 0.33 8.83
CA VAL A 102 -8.47 1.11 8.82
C VAL A 102 -8.20 2.57 8.47
N SER A 103 -7.22 3.20 9.12
CA SER A 103 -6.82 4.60 8.87
C SER A 103 -6.43 4.83 7.41
N CYS A 104 -5.56 3.97 6.86
CA CYS A 104 -5.10 4.06 5.48
C CYS A 104 -6.23 3.90 4.46
N ALA A 105 -7.13 2.95 4.67
CA ALA A 105 -8.25 2.72 3.75
C ALA A 105 -9.25 3.89 3.75
N LEU A 106 -9.60 4.42 4.93
CA LEU A 106 -10.41 5.64 5.05
C LEU A 106 -9.73 6.83 4.38
N SER A 107 -8.42 7.01 4.61
CA SER A 107 -7.64 8.09 4.00
C SER A 107 -7.59 7.94 2.48
N MET A 108 -7.32 6.76 1.96
CA MET A 108 -7.20 6.52 0.52
C MET A 108 -8.50 6.81 -0.22
N SER A 109 -9.65 6.46 0.36
CA SER A 109 -10.96 6.68 -0.24
C SER A 109 -11.43 8.13 -0.14
N ALA A 110 -11.29 8.76 1.04
CA ALA A 110 -11.85 10.08 1.30
C ALA A 110 -10.85 11.22 1.05
N THR A 111 -9.58 11.06 1.49
CA THR A 111 -8.60 12.14 1.46
C THR A 111 -8.11 12.43 0.05
N SER A 112 -7.90 11.38 -0.77
CA SER A 112 -7.52 11.57 -2.17
C SER A 112 -8.60 12.34 -2.95
N ALA A 113 -9.87 11.98 -2.77
CA ALA A 113 -10.97 12.71 -3.39
C ALA A 113 -11.09 14.15 -2.83
N PHE A 114 -10.93 14.32 -1.51
CA PHE A 114 -10.97 15.64 -0.87
C PHE A 114 -9.87 16.58 -1.40
N VAL A 115 -8.65 16.08 -1.63
CA VAL A 115 -7.56 16.85 -2.24
C VAL A 115 -7.94 17.34 -3.62
N ILE A 116 -8.49 16.46 -4.49
CA ILE A 116 -8.93 16.83 -5.84
C ILE A 116 -10.04 17.88 -5.78
N ASP A 117 -11.08 17.63 -4.96
CA ASP A 117 -12.25 18.49 -4.85
C ASP A 117 -11.89 19.90 -4.33
N CYS A 118 -10.88 20.00 -3.44
CA CYS A 118 -10.41 21.28 -2.88
C CYS A 118 -9.37 22.00 -3.75
N THR A 119 -8.93 21.38 -4.87
CA THR A 119 -7.92 21.97 -5.75
C THR A 119 -8.62 22.80 -6.83
N SER A 120 -8.12 24.03 -7.09
CA SER A 120 -8.67 24.89 -8.15
C SER A 120 -8.38 24.30 -9.53
N GLU A 121 -9.22 24.64 -10.53
CA GLU A 121 -9.07 24.20 -11.91
C GLU A 121 -7.65 24.46 -12.46
N ARG A 122 -7.06 25.62 -12.13
CA ARG A 122 -5.69 25.96 -12.54
C ARG A 122 -4.64 24.97 -12.05
N HIS A 123 -4.86 24.30 -10.91
CA HIS A 123 -3.92 23.39 -10.27
C HIS A 123 -4.44 21.93 -10.25
N ARG A 124 -5.50 21.64 -11.01
CA ARG A 124 -6.18 20.34 -10.99
C ARG A 124 -5.24 19.15 -11.26
N THR A 125 -4.34 19.30 -12.25
CA THR A 125 -3.32 18.27 -12.54
C THR A 125 -2.44 17.99 -11.33
N PHE A 126 -2.00 19.03 -10.62
CA PHE A 126 -1.21 18.87 -9.39
C PHE A 126 -2.01 18.17 -8.29
N GLY A 127 -3.27 18.56 -8.06
CA GLY A 127 -4.17 17.90 -7.11
C GLY A 127 -4.36 16.42 -7.41
N MET A 128 -4.57 16.06 -8.68
CA MET A 128 -4.67 14.67 -9.13
C MET A 128 -3.37 13.88 -8.91
N THR A 129 -2.22 14.51 -9.19
CA THR A 129 -0.90 13.89 -8.92
C THR A 129 -0.73 13.61 -7.44
N ILE A 130 -1.00 14.57 -6.56
CA ILE A 130 -0.91 14.36 -5.10
C ILE A 130 -1.90 13.28 -4.64
N ALA A 131 -3.11 13.28 -5.13
CA ALA A 131 -4.11 12.28 -4.76
C ALA A 131 -3.69 10.85 -5.14
N SER A 132 -2.96 10.70 -6.26
CA SER A 132 -2.50 9.39 -6.75
C SER A 132 -1.14 8.96 -6.20
N THR A 133 -0.25 9.88 -5.82
CA THR A 133 1.13 9.57 -5.39
C THR A 133 1.41 9.93 -3.94
N GLY A 134 0.54 10.71 -3.29
CA GLY A 134 0.75 11.21 -1.92
C GLY A 134 0.91 10.08 -0.90
N TYR A 135 0.24 8.95 -1.10
CA TYR A 135 0.43 7.77 -0.24
C TYR A 135 1.84 7.18 -0.37
N LEU A 136 2.43 7.16 -1.58
CA LEU A 136 3.81 6.70 -1.80
C LEU A 136 4.82 7.64 -1.13
N ILE A 137 4.58 8.94 -1.23
CA ILE A 137 5.38 9.96 -0.53
C ILE A 137 5.31 9.70 0.97
N GLY A 138 4.11 9.47 1.51
CA GLY A 138 3.90 9.13 2.91
C GLY A 138 4.68 7.89 3.34
N LEU A 139 4.52 6.78 2.63
CA LEU A 139 5.24 5.53 2.90
C LEU A 139 6.76 5.72 2.91
N THR A 140 7.28 6.48 1.94
CA THR A 140 8.71 6.76 1.82
C THR A 140 9.21 7.64 2.97
N VAL A 141 8.52 8.74 3.25
CA VAL A 141 8.89 9.67 4.33
C VAL A 141 8.83 9.00 5.69
N GLY A 142 7.81 8.17 5.94
CA GLY A 142 7.67 7.45 7.21
C GLY A 142 8.78 6.42 7.41
N SER A 143 9.07 5.61 6.39
CA SER A 143 10.12 4.60 6.46
C SER A 143 11.51 5.22 6.61
N LEU A 144 11.89 6.15 5.75
CA LEU A 144 13.20 6.82 5.82
C LEU A 144 13.33 7.69 7.06
N GLY A 145 12.25 8.37 7.47
CA GLY A 145 12.23 9.22 8.65
C GLY A 145 12.53 8.45 9.93
N ILE A 146 11.89 7.30 10.13
CA ILE A 146 12.17 6.45 11.30
C ILE A 146 13.56 5.80 11.21
N GLY A 147 13.97 5.36 10.02
CA GLY A 147 15.30 4.78 9.80
C GLY A 147 16.41 5.79 10.15
N PHE A 148 16.29 7.02 9.64
CA PHE A 148 17.24 8.09 9.98
C PHE A 148 17.20 8.43 11.48
N PHE A 149 15.99 8.56 12.07
CA PHE A 149 15.88 8.84 13.52
C PHE A 149 16.52 7.76 14.35
N ALA A 150 16.40 6.49 13.95
CA ALA A 150 16.96 5.35 14.67
C ALA A 150 18.51 5.33 14.68
N THR A 151 19.17 6.04 13.77
CA THR A 151 20.64 6.19 13.80
C THR A 151 21.12 7.14 14.90
N VAL A 152 20.24 8.03 15.39
CA VAL A 152 20.60 9.07 16.37
C VAL A 152 19.92 8.88 17.72
N SER A 153 18.84 8.10 17.80
CA SER A 153 18.07 7.89 19.04
C SER A 153 17.34 6.55 19.06
N THR A 154 17.24 5.96 20.24
CA THR A 154 16.42 4.76 20.50
C THR A 154 15.02 5.11 21.03
N ALA A 155 14.70 6.37 21.22
CA ALA A 155 13.42 6.84 21.72
C ALA A 155 12.36 6.91 20.59
N TYR A 156 12.12 5.79 19.90
CA TYR A 156 11.26 5.69 18.71
C TYR A 156 9.83 6.21 18.92
N TRP A 157 9.34 6.19 20.16
CA TRP A 157 8.05 6.74 20.55
C TRP A 157 7.89 8.22 20.17
N GLN A 158 9.00 8.99 20.11
CA GLN A 158 8.97 10.41 19.74
C GLN A 158 8.51 10.62 18.28
N VAL A 159 8.89 9.73 17.37
CA VAL A 159 8.47 9.80 15.96
C VAL A 159 6.96 9.58 15.84
N PHE A 160 6.42 8.60 16.57
CA PHE A 160 4.98 8.36 16.61
C PHE A 160 4.23 9.51 17.30
N ALA A 161 4.81 10.11 18.34
CA ALA A 161 4.25 11.28 19.01
C ALA A 161 4.18 12.49 18.07
N VAL A 162 5.24 12.77 17.31
CA VAL A 162 5.26 13.84 16.30
C VAL A 162 4.19 13.59 15.23
N MET A 163 4.09 12.37 14.70
CA MET A 163 3.07 12.02 13.72
C MET A 163 1.65 12.20 14.29
N ALA A 164 1.42 11.76 15.53
CA ALA A 164 0.13 11.95 16.21
C ALA A 164 -0.22 13.43 16.37
N VAL A 165 0.76 14.28 16.76
CA VAL A 165 0.57 15.73 16.88
C VAL A 165 0.24 16.36 15.52
N ILE A 166 0.94 15.98 14.43
CA ILE A 166 0.63 16.48 13.08
C ILE A 166 -0.79 16.07 12.67
N MET A 167 -1.19 14.81 12.92
CA MET A 167 -2.53 14.32 12.62
C MET A 167 -3.61 15.07 13.44
N LEU A 168 -3.38 15.30 14.72
CA LEU A 168 -4.29 16.09 15.59
C LEU A 168 -4.40 17.53 15.11
N ALA A 169 -3.29 18.18 14.79
CA ALA A 169 -3.29 19.54 14.24
C ALA A 169 -4.04 19.58 12.89
N THR A 170 -3.83 18.59 12.04
CA THR A 170 -4.55 18.47 10.76
C THR A 170 -6.04 18.26 10.97
N MET A 171 -6.43 17.44 11.96
CA MET A 171 -7.83 17.19 12.34
C MET A 171 -8.50 18.46 12.85
N LEU A 172 -7.79 19.27 13.66
CA LEU A 172 -8.27 20.57 14.14
C LEU A 172 -8.36 21.61 13.00
N ALA A 173 -7.62 21.45 11.92
CA ALA A 173 -7.70 22.32 10.75
C ALA A 173 -8.87 21.97 9.81
N LEU A 174 -9.42 20.74 9.87
CA LEU A 174 -10.52 20.30 9.01
C LEU A 174 -11.78 21.19 9.09
N PRO A 175 -12.25 21.66 10.25
CA PRO A 175 -13.43 22.53 10.33
C PRO A 175 -13.31 23.82 9.51
N PHE A 176 -12.08 24.29 9.25
CA PHE A 176 -11.81 25.51 8.46
C PHE A 176 -11.69 25.24 6.95
N THR A 177 -11.97 24.01 6.50
CA THR A 177 -11.98 23.63 5.10
C THR A 177 -13.42 23.43 4.60
N PRO A 178 -13.71 23.56 3.29
CA PRO A 178 -15.05 23.32 2.77
C PRO A 178 -15.40 21.81 2.84
N GLU A 179 -16.69 21.50 3.10
CA GLU A 179 -17.22 20.19 2.79
C GLU A 179 -17.55 20.13 1.30
N THR A 180 -17.10 19.07 0.61
CA THR A 180 -17.20 18.98 -0.84
C THR A 180 -18.36 18.07 -1.29
N VAL A 181 -18.92 17.25 -0.40
CA VAL A 181 -20.08 16.39 -0.69
C VAL A 181 -21.37 17.11 -0.30
N HIS A 182 -22.09 17.63 -1.31
CA HIS A 182 -23.39 18.29 -1.11
C HIS A 182 -24.57 17.31 -1.22
N ASN A 183 -24.50 16.33 -2.11
CA ASN A 183 -25.53 15.32 -2.32
C ASN A 183 -25.10 13.99 -1.67
N ARG A 184 -25.52 13.77 -0.44
CA ARG A 184 -25.18 12.57 0.33
C ARG A 184 -26.03 11.38 -0.08
N ILE A 185 -25.38 10.22 -0.23
CA ILE A 185 -26.09 8.94 -0.39
C ILE A 185 -26.60 8.43 0.95
N THR A 186 -27.59 7.56 0.94
CA THR A 186 -28.10 6.95 2.18
C THR A 186 -27.08 5.95 2.75
N TRP A 187 -26.99 5.86 4.08
CA TRP A 187 -26.10 4.92 4.79
C TRP A 187 -26.28 3.47 4.32
N LYS A 188 -27.55 3.05 4.04
CA LYS A 188 -27.82 1.71 3.51
C LYS A 188 -27.15 1.44 2.15
N LYS A 189 -26.96 2.47 1.33
CA LYS A 189 -26.24 2.35 0.06
C LYS A 189 -24.72 2.38 0.26
N ALA A 190 -24.25 3.17 1.23
CA ALA A 190 -22.82 3.32 1.51
C ALA A 190 -22.19 2.05 2.08
N VAL A 191 -22.91 1.30 2.89
CA VAL A 191 -22.46 0.05 3.54
C VAL A 191 -22.72 -1.19 2.67
N LYS A 192 -23.41 -1.03 1.52
CA LYS A 192 -23.67 -2.16 0.64
C LYS A 192 -22.37 -2.60 -0.06
N PRO A 193 -21.94 -3.87 0.11
CA PRO A 193 -20.74 -4.35 -0.54
C PRO A 193 -20.79 -4.14 -2.05
N MET A 194 -19.68 -3.65 -2.63
CA MET A 194 -19.56 -3.51 -4.08
C MET A 194 -19.23 -4.88 -4.69
N THR A 195 -20.29 -5.67 -4.91
CA THR A 195 -20.15 -7.05 -5.43
C THR A 195 -20.51 -7.18 -6.92
N HIS A 196 -21.03 -6.12 -7.53
CA HIS A 196 -21.48 -6.20 -8.92
C HIS A 196 -20.35 -5.84 -9.89
N VAL A 197 -19.90 -6.84 -10.63
CA VAL A 197 -18.98 -6.68 -11.76
C VAL A 197 -19.82 -6.55 -13.02
N PRO A 198 -19.74 -5.42 -13.78
CA PRO A 198 -20.39 -5.30 -15.07
C PRO A 198 -20.00 -6.47 -16.00
N ALA A 199 -20.99 -7.05 -16.69
CA ALA A 199 -20.77 -8.29 -17.45
C ALA A 199 -19.68 -8.14 -18.55
N HIS A 200 -19.61 -6.94 -19.18
CA HIS A 200 -18.60 -6.64 -20.21
C HIS A 200 -17.17 -6.58 -19.67
N LEU A 201 -16.97 -6.28 -18.37
CA LEU A 201 -15.66 -6.19 -17.74
C LEU A 201 -15.15 -7.52 -17.15
N ARG A 202 -16.03 -8.53 -17.04
CA ARG A 202 -15.67 -9.83 -16.44
C ARG A 202 -14.48 -10.51 -17.14
N LYS A 203 -14.33 -10.30 -18.45
CA LYS A 203 -13.22 -10.86 -19.23
C LYS A 203 -11.87 -10.20 -18.92
N LEU A 204 -11.86 -8.94 -18.51
CA LEU A 204 -10.64 -8.19 -18.16
C LEU A 204 -10.22 -8.43 -16.71
N LEU A 205 -11.14 -8.87 -15.86
CA LEU A 205 -10.89 -9.06 -14.43
C LEU A 205 -9.71 -10.00 -14.12
N PRO A 206 -9.54 -11.17 -14.80
CA PRO A 206 -8.39 -12.04 -14.55
C PRO A 206 -7.05 -11.38 -14.87
N ILE A 207 -7.00 -10.50 -15.90
CA ILE A 207 -5.79 -9.78 -16.29
C ILE A 207 -5.41 -8.78 -15.19
N VAL A 208 -6.39 -8.00 -14.75
CA VAL A 208 -6.21 -6.98 -13.72
C VAL A 208 -5.91 -7.62 -12.37
N ALA A 209 -6.65 -8.67 -12.00
CA ALA A 209 -6.42 -9.42 -10.77
C ALA A 209 -4.98 -9.98 -10.72
N GLY A 210 -4.51 -10.60 -11.82
CA GLY A 210 -3.15 -11.09 -11.93
C GLY A 210 -2.12 -9.97 -11.72
N GLY A 211 -2.34 -8.80 -12.32
CA GLY A 211 -1.48 -7.63 -12.14
C GLY A 211 -1.39 -7.14 -10.69
N TYR A 212 -2.54 -6.94 -10.07
CA TYR A 212 -2.59 -6.45 -8.69
C TYR A 212 -2.07 -7.49 -7.68
N ILE A 213 -2.48 -8.75 -7.80
CA ILE A 213 -2.06 -9.81 -6.87
C ILE A 213 -0.56 -10.06 -6.98
N SER A 214 0.00 -10.17 -8.20
CA SER A 214 1.42 -10.44 -8.39
C SER A 214 2.31 -9.33 -7.82
N THR A 215 1.97 -8.08 -8.12
CA THR A 215 2.77 -6.92 -7.67
C THR A 215 2.64 -6.68 -6.17
N TRP A 216 1.43 -6.75 -5.63
CA TRP A 216 1.18 -6.44 -4.22
C TRP A 216 1.63 -7.55 -3.28
N SER A 217 1.57 -8.83 -3.70
CA SER A 217 2.04 -9.93 -2.86
C SER A 217 3.53 -9.82 -2.56
N VAL A 218 4.35 -9.47 -3.55
CA VAL A 218 5.77 -9.22 -3.35
C VAL A 218 6.01 -7.91 -2.60
N GLY A 219 5.23 -6.87 -2.91
CA GLY A 219 5.29 -5.60 -2.16
C GLY A 219 4.98 -5.77 -0.67
N PHE A 220 4.00 -6.61 -0.32
CA PHE A 220 3.68 -6.90 1.09
C PHE A 220 4.70 -7.81 1.76
N PHE A 221 5.43 -8.66 1.02
CA PHE A 221 6.61 -9.33 1.55
C PHE A 221 7.62 -8.30 2.06
N PHE A 222 7.97 -7.30 1.26
CA PHE A 222 8.86 -6.23 1.71
C PHE A 222 8.32 -5.47 2.92
N GLN A 223 7.02 -5.21 2.98
CA GLN A 223 6.42 -4.52 4.12
C GLN A 223 6.41 -5.34 5.42
N SER A 224 6.45 -6.65 5.34
CA SER A 224 6.44 -7.52 6.53
C SER A 224 7.83 -8.03 6.92
N LEU A 225 8.64 -8.39 5.94
CA LEU A 225 9.87 -9.15 6.17
C LEU A 225 11.14 -8.46 5.67
N SER A 226 11.09 -7.22 5.15
CA SER A 226 12.28 -6.49 4.73
C SER A 226 13.29 -6.30 5.87
N THR A 227 12.80 -6.04 7.08
CA THR A 227 13.65 -5.84 8.24
C THR A 227 14.34 -7.13 8.70
N PRO A 228 13.62 -8.25 8.98
CA PRO A 228 14.28 -9.52 9.25
C PRO A 228 15.23 -9.96 8.13
N ALA A 229 14.81 -9.86 6.87
CA ALA A 229 15.65 -10.23 5.73
C ALA A 229 16.94 -9.40 5.66
N SER A 230 16.86 -8.09 5.96
CA SER A 230 18.04 -7.22 5.99
C SER A 230 19.04 -7.62 7.05
N VAL A 231 18.56 -8.04 8.23
CA VAL A 231 19.43 -8.54 9.32
C VAL A 231 20.01 -9.89 8.96
N ASP A 232 19.19 -10.85 8.54
CA ASP A 232 19.59 -12.25 8.36
C ASP A 232 20.52 -12.45 7.17
N TYR A 233 20.30 -11.74 6.05
CA TYR A 233 21.06 -11.96 4.80
C TYR A 233 22.11 -10.89 4.53
N PHE A 234 21.89 -9.65 4.96
CA PHE A 234 22.86 -8.56 4.69
C PHE A 234 23.63 -8.15 5.94
N GLY A 235 23.37 -8.76 7.11
CA GLY A 235 24.02 -8.41 8.36
C GLY A 235 23.74 -6.97 8.79
N ALA A 236 22.59 -6.42 8.40
CA ALA A 236 22.26 -5.03 8.65
C ALA A 236 22.01 -4.79 10.14
N THR A 237 22.91 -4.07 10.78
CA THR A 237 22.76 -3.60 12.17
C THR A 237 22.14 -2.20 12.24
N ASP A 238 22.18 -1.45 11.13
CA ASP A 238 21.64 -0.09 11.03
C ASP A 238 20.19 -0.12 10.53
N PRO A 239 19.21 0.42 11.30
CA PRO A 239 17.80 0.52 10.90
C PRO A 239 17.55 1.32 9.60
N LEU A 240 18.53 2.10 9.13
CA LEU A 240 18.43 2.81 7.85
C LEU A 240 18.38 1.85 6.65
N ILE A 241 19.07 0.69 6.74
CA ILE A 241 19.10 -0.30 5.63
C ILE A 241 17.70 -0.86 5.33
N PRO A 242 16.97 -1.45 6.29
CA PRO A 242 15.59 -1.90 6.03
C PRO A 242 14.64 -0.75 5.62
N SER A 243 14.91 0.48 6.07
CA SER A 243 14.16 1.65 5.64
C SER A 243 14.39 1.99 4.17
N LEU A 244 15.64 1.87 3.68
CA LEU A 244 15.99 2.03 2.27
C LEU A 244 15.36 0.93 1.43
N VAL A 245 15.44 -0.33 1.86
CA VAL A 245 14.80 -1.48 1.20
C VAL A 245 13.32 -1.20 0.99
N LEU A 246 12.59 -0.80 2.02
CA LEU A 246 11.17 -0.51 1.91
C LEU A 246 10.89 0.71 1.01
N ALA A 247 11.66 1.78 1.15
CA ALA A 247 11.48 3.00 0.38
C ALA A 247 11.72 2.77 -1.12
N LEU A 248 12.78 2.02 -1.47
CA LEU A 248 13.12 1.71 -2.86
C LEU A 248 12.17 0.70 -3.50
N ALA A 249 11.58 -0.20 -2.71
CA ALA A 249 10.54 -1.11 -3.19
C ALA A 249 9.22 -0.39 -3.52
N MET A 250 8.96 0.81 -2.95
CA MET A 250 7.67 1.51 -3.07
C MET A 250 7.75 2.79 -3.91
N ALA A 251 8.63 3.74 -3.56
CA ALA A 251 8.65 5.08 -4.13
C ALA A 251 8.82 5.11 -5.65
N PRO A 252 9.74 4.33 -6.26
CA PRO A 252 9.95 4.38 -7.70
C PRO A 252 8.77 3.88 -8.53
N SER A 253 7.77 3.21 -7.92
CA SER A 253 6.56 2.77 -8.62
C SER A 253 5.76 3.95 -9.20
N ALA A 254 5.90 5.16 -8.62
CA ALA A 254 5.32 6.38 -9.17
C ALA A 254 5.82 6.69 -10.60
N LEU A 255 7.01 6.23 -10.97
CA LEU A 255 7.59 6.40 -12.32
C LEU A 255 6.97 5.44 -13.34
N GLY A 256 6.35 4.36 -12.90
CA GLY A 256 5.79 3.34 -13.77
C GLY A 256 4.66 3.85 -14.66
N GLY A 257 3.81 4.76 -14.17
CA GLY A 257 2.75 5.39 -14.95
C GLY A 257 3.28 6.19 -16.17
N PRO A 258 4.17 7.17 -15.97
CA PRO A 258 4.83 7.90 -17.07
C PRO A 258 5.58 7.00 -18.06
N VAL A 259 6.22 5.92 -17.58
CA VAL A 259 6.90 4.95 -18.46
C VAL A 259 5.88 4.17 -19.29
N SER A 260 4.81 3.67 -18.67
CA SER A 260 3.76 2.92 -19.35
C SER A 260 3.02 3.75 -20.40
N ALA A 261 2.85 5.06 -20.17
CA ALA A 261 2.19 5.98 -21.08
C ALA A 261 2.90 6.15 -22.44
N ARG A 262 4.18 5.77 -22.52
CA ARG A 262 4.98 5.79 -23.77
C ARG A 262 4.83 4.52 -24.61
N MET A 263 4.08 3.55 -24.13
CA MET A 263 3.91 2.23 -24.75
C MET A 263 2.42 1.92 -24.93
N SER A 264 2.10 0.95 -25.79
CA SER A 264 0.74 0.41 -25.79
C SER A 264 0.49 -0.31 -24.44
N THR A 265 -0.76 -0.27 -23.95
CA THR A 265 -1.15 -0.90 -22.68
C THR A 265 -0.70 -2.35 -22.59
N ARG A 266 -0.86 -3.10 -23.69
CA ARG A 266 -0.46 -4.51 -23.79
C ARG A 266 1.06 -4.68 -23.74
N SER A 267 1.81 -3.91 -24.53
CA SER A 267 3.28 -3.98 -24.52
C SER A 267 3.84 -3.61 -23.17
N SER A 268 3.28 -2.57 -22.52
CA SER A 268 3.68 -2.16 -21.18
C SER A 268 3.47 -3.27 -20.14
N MET A 269 2.33 -3.99 -20.21
CA MET A 269 2.08 -5.14 -19.32
C MET A 269 3.07 -6.28 -19.56
N ILE A 270 3.28 -6.69 -20.82
CA ILE A 270 4.19 -7.81 -21.15
C ILE A 270 5.61 -7.48 -20.73
N VAL A 271 6.13 -6.33 -21.12
CA VAL A 271 7.48 -5.88 -20.76
C VAL A 271 7.60 -5.74 -19.24
N GLY A 272 6.58 -5.13 -18.59
CA GLY A 272 6.50 -5.00 -17.14
C GLY A 272 6.63 -6.35 -16.44
N TYR A 273 5.87 -7.36 -16.87
CA TYR A 273 5.94 -8.70 -16.27
C TYR A 273 7.29 -9.38 -16.49
N ILE A 274 7.84 -9.33 -17.71
CA ILE A 274 9.14 -9.97 -18.01
C ILE A 274 10.23 -9.38 -17.11
N ILE A 275 10.32 -8.05 -17.05
CA ILE A 275 11.34 -7.37 -16.25
C ILE A 275 11.07 -7.58 -14.75
N MET A 276 9.81 -7.50 -14.29
CA MET A 276 9.44 -7.70 -12.90
C MET A 276 9.84 -9.10 -12.41
N PHE A 277 9.54 -10.16 -13.18
CA PHE A 277 9.92 -11.52 -12.76
C PHE A 277 11.41 -11.75 -12.82
N GLY A 278 12.11 -11.18 -13.81
CA GLY A 278 13.57 -11.17 -13.83
C GLY A 278 14.15 -10.49 -12.58
N ALA A 279 13.59 -9.34 -12.20
CA ALA A 279 13.98 -8.63 -10.98
C ALA A 279 13.66 -9.44 -9.71
N ILE A 280 12.49 -10.07 -9.60
CA ILE A 280 12.14 -10.92 -8.46
C ILE A 280 13.12 -12.08 -8.29
N VAL A 281 13.46 -12.78 -9.36
CA VAL A 281 14.44 -13.87 -9.30
C VAL A 281 15.83 -13.35 -8.90
N ALA A 282 16.27 -12.25 -9.51
CA ALA A 282 17.56 -11.64 -9.21
C ALA A 282 17.63 -11.10 -7.76
N LEU A 283 16.53 -10.51 -7.24
CA LEU A 283 16.41 -10.11 -5.83
C LEU A 283 16.60 -11.30 -4.88
N GLY A 284 15.96 -12.44 -5.16
CA GLY A 284 16.14 -13.66 -4.37
C GLY A 284 17.60 -14.16 -4.38
N VAL A 285 18.24 -14.14 -5.54
CA VAL A 285 19.67 -14.50 -5.67
C VAL A 285 20.56 -13.53 -4.89
N CYS A 286 20.35 -12.21 -5.04
CA CYS A 286 21.11 -11.21 -4.30
C CYS A 286 20.91 -11.33 -2.77
N MET A 287 19.69 -11.65 -2.33
CA MET A 287 19.38 -11.90 -0.93
C MET A 287 20.20 -13.08 -0.40
N VAL A 288 20.16 -14.25 -1.05
CA VAL A 288 20.89 -15.44 -0.64
C VAL A 288 22.41 -15.23 -0.66
N LEU A 289 22.93 -14.47 -1.61
CA LEU A 289 24.35 -14.15 -1.75
C LEU A 289 24.81 -12.99 -0.86
N GLY A 290 23.93 -12.33 -0.12
CA GLY A 290 24.26 -11.18 0.74
C GLY A 290 24.67 -9.91 -0.05
N LEU A 291 24.25 -9.75 -1.29
CA LEU A 291 24.64 -8.66 -2.18
C LEU A 291 23.69 -7.46 -2.03
N LEU A 292 23.88 -6.63 -0.99
CA LEU A 292 23.00 -5.50 -0.67
C LEU A 292 22.88 -4.47 -1.79
N VAL A 293 23.98 -3.99 -2.39
CA VAL A 293 23.93 -2.91 -3.39
C VAL A 293 23.18 -3.33 -4.66
N PRO A 294 23.47 -4.49 -5.29
CA PRO A 294 22.65 -4.98 -6.40
C PRO A 294 21.18 -5.21 -6.01
N TYR A 295 20.91 -5.67 -4.79
CA TYR A 295 19.56 -5.85 -4.28
C TYR A 295 18.78 -4.53 -4.28
N LEU A 296 19.34 -3.45 -3.73
CA LEU A 296 18.70 -2.12 -3.70
C LEU A 296 18.44 -1.57 -5.12
N VAL A 297 19.36 -1.79 -6.07
CA VAL A 297 19.15 -1.40 -7.48
C VAL A 297 17.99 -2.19 -8.10
N LEU A 298 17.94 -3.48 -7.86
CA LEU A 298 16.86 -4.34 -8.38
C LEU A 298 15.49 -4.02 -7.77
N GLU A 299 15.43 -3.52 -6.53
CA GLU A 299 14.18 -3.03 -5.94
C GLU A 299 13.61 -1.83 -6.69
N VAL A 300 14.47 -0.92 -7.15
CA VAL A 300 14.03 0.20 -8.02
C VAL A 300 13.43 -0.34 -9.32
N VAL A 301 14.06 -1.32 -9.95
CA VAL A 301 13.56 -1.97 -11.17
C VAL A 301 12.22 -2.65 -10.89
N PHE A 302 12.11 -3.42 -9.81
CA PHE A 302 10.87 -4.06 -9.37
C PHE A 302 9.77 -3.01 -9.15
N ALA A 303 10.04 -1.94 -8.42
CA ALA A 303 9.06 -0.91 -8.13
C ALA A 303 8.55 -0.20 -9.40
N VAL A 304 9.44 0.21 -10.32
CA VAL A 304 9.03 0.84 -11.58
C VAL A 304 8.15 -0.09 -12.41
N THR A 305 8.52 -1.36 -12.53
CA THR A 305 7.74 -2.35 -13.30
C THR A 305 6.39 -2.67 -12.62
N THR A 306 6.33 -2.68 -11.30
CA THR A 306 5.08 -2.72 -10.53
C THR A 306 4.16 -1.56 -10.92
N GLY A 307 4.66 -0.34 -10.92
CA GLY A 307 3.91 0.85 -11.34
C GLY A 307 3.43 0.77 -12.79
N MET A 308 4.25 0.25 -13.71
CA MET A 308 3.86 0.02 -15.11
C MET A 308 2.67 -0.95 -15.22
N ILE A 309 2.73 -2.08 -14.52
CA ILE A 309 1.69 -3.12 -14.54
C ILE A 309 0.39 -2.58 -13.94
N LEU A 310 0.45 -1.93 -12.78
CA LEU A 310 -0.73 -1.37 -12.11
C LEU A 310 -1.39 -0.27 -12.94
N SER A 311 -0.60 0.66 -13.50
CA SER A 311 -1.09 1.73 -14.37
C SER A 311 -1.74 1.18 -15.63
N SER A 312 -1.12 0.20 -16.29
CA SER A 312 -1.65 -0.44 -17.49
C SER A 312 -2.92 -1.26 -17.20
N SER A 313 -2.96 -1.96 -16.08
CA SER A 313 -4.15 -2.72 -15.62
C SER A 313 -5.33 -1.79 -15.37
N LEU A 314 -5.09 -0.68 -14.70
CA LEU A 314 -6.11 0.33 -14.42
C LEU A 314 -6.59 1.03 -15.69
N HIS A 315 -5.66 1.41 -16.58
CA HIS A 315 -5.99 2.01 -17.87
C HIS A 315 -6.86 1.06 -18.72
N MET A 316 -6.57 -0.23 -18.75
CA MET A 316 -7.35 -1.24 -19.46
C MET A 316 -8.80 -1.30 -18.94
N LEU A 317 -9.00 -1.26 -17.62
CA LEU A 317 -10.33 -1.26 -17.03
C LEU A 317 -11.11 0.04 -17.33
N ILE A 318 -10.45 1.19 -17.12
CA ILE A 318 -11.10 2.51 -17.31
C ILE A 318 -11.48 2.70 -18.79
N SER A 319 -10.64 2.29 -19.73
CA SER A 319 -10.91 2.41 -21.16
C SER A 319 -12.09 1.55 -21.63
N ALA A 320 -12.41 0.49 -20.89
CA ALA A 320 -13.52 -0.42 -21.18
C ALA A 320 -14.78 -0.09 -20.37
N SER A 321 -14.75 0.86 -19.45
CA SER A 321 -15.85 1.24 -18.56
C SER A 321 -16.49 2.56 -18.97
N THR A 322 -17.74 2.76 -18.56
CA THR A 322 -18.42 4.05 -18.70
C THR A 322 -17.97 5.03 -17.61
N PRO A 323 -18.09 6.37 -17.82
CA PRO A 323 -17.73 7.34 -16.79
C PRO A 323 -18.43 7.12 -15.43
N GLN A 324 -19.66 6.59 -15.46
CA GLN A 324 -20.44 6.26 -14.26
C GLN A 324 -19.89 5.04 -13.50
N GLU A 325 -19.22 4.13 -14.21
CA GLU A 325 -18.64 2.90 -13.66
C GLU A 325 -17.21 3.07 -13.16
N ASN A 326 -16.49 4.13 -13.58
CA ASN A 326 -15.06 4.30 -13.32
C ASN A 326 -14.69 4.15 -11.83
N ALA A 327 -15.44 4.80 -10.93
CA ALA A 327 -15.16 4.70 -9.50
C ALA A 327 -15.33 3.26 -8.96
N SER A 328 -16.38 2.57 -9.42
CA SER A 328 -16.65 1.17 -9.03
C SER A 328 -15.57 0.21 -9.52
N VAL A 329 -15.09 0.45 -10.74
CA VAL A 329 -14.07 -0.37 -11.40
C VAL A 329 -12.71 -0.22 -10.72
N VAL A 330 -12.31 0.99 -10.34
CA VAL A 330 -11.09 1.26 -9.57
C VAL A 330 -11.16 0.57 -8.21
N THR A 331 -12.30 0.67 -7.53
CA THR A 331 -12.50 0.00 -6.23
C THR A 331 -12.42 -1.51 -6.38
N LEU A 332 -13.02 -2.08 -7.43
CA LEU A 332 -12.96 -3.51 -7.70
C LEU A 332 -11.53 -4.01 -7.95
N ALA A 333 -10.73 -3.26 -8.72
CA ALA A 333 -9.33 -3.59 -8.97
C ALA A 333 -8.53 -3.63 -7.66
N ASN A 334 -8.66 -2.59 -6.85
CA ASN A 334 -8.02 -2.52 -5.54
C ASN A 334 -8.49 -3.64 -4.61
N LEU A 335 -9.80 -3.89 -4.54
CA LEU A 335 -10.38 -4.94 -3.70
C LEU A 335 -9.84 -6.32 -4.08
N THR A 336 -9.76 -6.61 -5.39
CA THR A 336 -9.19 -7.86 -5.89
C THR A 336 -7.73 -8.01 -5.48
N GLY A 337 -6.93 -6.92 -5.58
CA GLY A 337 -5.55 -6.88 -5.13
C GLY A 337 -5.43 -7.14 -3.62
N TYR A 338 -6.21 -6.44 -2.81
CA TYR A 338 -6.18 -6.61 -1.34
C TYR A 338 -6.61 -8.01 -0.92
N ILE A 339 -7.69 -8.57 -1.48
CA ILE A 339 -8.14 -9.95 -1.14
C ILE A 339 -7.06 -10.96 -1.53
N GLY A 340 -6.58 -10.91 -2.77
CA GLY A 340 -5.58 -11.87 -3.25
C GLY A 340 -4.28 -11.78 -2.45
N SER A 341 -3.80 -10.56 -2.19
CA SER A 341 -2.58 -10.35 -1.40
C SER A 341 -2.76 -10.73 0.08
N THR A 342 -3.97 -10.59 0.65
CA THR A 342 -4.26 -11.08 2.00
C THR A 342 -4.12 -12.59 2.07
N VAL A 343 -4.66 -13.32 1.08
CA VAL A 343 -4.50 -14.77 1.00
C VAL A 343 -3.03 -15.15 0.93
N VAL A 344 -2.26 -14.51 0.02
CA VAL A 344 -0.82 -14.77 -0.12
C VAL A 344 -0.06 -14.44 1.16
N SER A 345 -0.34 -13.30 1.80
CA SER A 345 0.32 -12.90 3.06
C SER A 345 -0.05 -13.83 4.23
N THR A 346 -1.26 -14.40 4.24
CA THR A 346 -1.65 -15.41 5.25
C THR A 346 -0.87 -16.71 5.06
N ILE A 347 -0.70 -17.16 3.80
CA ILE A 347 0.16 -18.30 3.46
C ILE A 347 1.60 -18.00 3.88
N GLN A 348 2.12 -16.82 3.55
CA GLN A 348 3.44 -16.36 3.97
C GLN A 348 3.63 -16.49 5.49
N THR A 349 2.68 -16.00 6.29
CA THR A 349 2.75 -16.07 7.76
C THR A 349 2.83 -17.52 8.26
N GLY A 350 2.08 -18.43 7.64
CA GLY A 350 2.19 -19.87 7.96
C GLY A 350 3.55 -20.46 7.58
N LEU A 351 4.10 -20.08 6.43
CA LEU A 351 5.40 -20.56 5.97
C LEU A 351 6.57 -20.06 6.82
N THR A 352 6.53 -18.82 7.32
CA THR A 352 7.58 -18.26 8.19
C THR A 352 7.70 -18.96 9.54
N ALA A 353 6.72 -19.77 9.92
CA ALA A 353 6.80 -20.60 11.13
C ALA A 353 7.69 -21.86 10.94
N THR A 354 7.93 -22.30 9.70
CA THR A 354 8.58 -23.59 9.40
C THR A 354 9.76 -23.50 8.45
N PHE A 355 9.83 -22.45 7.63
CA PHE A 355 10.85 -22.28 6.59
C PHE A 355 11.67 -20.99 6.81
N ASP A 356 12.88 -20.98 6.26
CA ASP A 356 13.71 -19.79 6.21
C ASP A 356 13.15 -18.74 5.24
N LEU A 357 13.56 -17.48 5.40
CA LEU A 357 13.00 -16.35 4.63
C LEU A 357 13.27 -16.46 3.13
N ALA A 358 14.38 -17.09 2.70
CA ALA A 358 14.66 -17.29 1.27
C ALA A 358 13.66 -18.27 0.65
N THR A 359 13.34 -19.36 1.35
CA THR A 359 12.32 -20.33 0.93
C THR A 359 10.93 -19.67 0.90
N VAL A 360 10.57 -18.89 1.93
CA VAL A 360 9.32 -18.13 1.95
C VAL A 360 9.26 -17.16 0.76
N TYR A 361 10.33 -16.42 0.48
CA TYR A 361 10.41 -15.54 -0.68
C TYR A 361 10.19 -16.28 -2.00
N ALA A 362 10.83 -17.43 -2.19
CA ALA A 362 10.66 -18.25 -3.40
C ALA A 362 9.20 -18.72 -3.58
N PHE A 363 8.52 -19.10 -2.49
CA PHE A 363 7.09 -19.45 -2.54
C PHE A 363 6.23 -18.23 -2.93
N ILE A 364 6.48 -17.05 -2.38
CA ILE A 364 5.73 -15.84 -2.72
C ILE A 364 5.97 -15.46 -4.18
N ALA A 365 7.21 -15.55 -4.66
CA ALA A 365 7.55 -15.34 -6.07
C ALA A 365 6.79 -16.31 -7.00
N LEU A 366 6.72 -17.59 -6.64
CA LEU A 366 5.96 -18.60 -7.37
C LEU A 366 4.45 -18.29 -7.37
N LEU A 367 3.86 -17.95 -6.23
CA LEU A 367 2.44 -17.59 -6.14
C LEU A 367 2.13 -16.33 -6.97
N ALA A 368 3.03 -15.34 -6.94
CA ALA A 368 2.93 -14.16 -7.78
C ALA A 368 2.96 -14.52 -9.27
N ALA A 369 3.84 -15.45 -9.70
CA ALA A 369 3.90 -15.95 -11.07
C ALA A 369 2.62 -16.68 -11.47
N ILE A 370 2.10 -17.55 -10.61
CA ILE A 370 0.85 -18.30 -10.87
C ILE A 370 -0.33 -17.34 -11.02
N SER A 371 -0.41 -16.26 -10.25
CA SER A 371 -1.52 -15.30 -10.28
C SER A 371 -1.70 -14.61 -11.64
N ILE A 372 -0.67 -14.58 -12.48
CA ILE A 372 -0.71 -13.96 -13.81
C ILE A 372 -1.26 -14.93 -14.88
N VAL A 373 -1.16 -16.22 -14.66
CA VAL A 373 -1.54 -17.23 -15.67
C VAL A 373 -2.95 -17.04 -16.21
N PRO A 374 -4.01 -16.83 -15.39
CA PRO A 374 -5.35 -16.59 -15.90
C PRO A 374 -5.44 -15.33 -16.78
N GLY A 375 -4.68 -14.28 -16.43
CA GLY A 375 -4.59 -13.06 -17.21
C GLY A 375 -3.93 -13.26 -18.56
N CYS A 376 -2.82 -13.99 -18.61
CA CYS A 376 -2.13 -14.32 -19.85
C CYS A 376 -3.02 -15.15 -20.80
N ILE A 377 -3.74 -16.13 -20.26
CA ILE A 377 -4.70 -16.95 -21.03
C ILE A 377 -5.82 -16.06 -21.59
N SER A 378 -6.34 -15.14 -20.77
CA SER A 378 -7.40 -14.21 -21.20
C SER A 378 -6.90 -13.28 -22.31
N MET A 379 -5.69 -12.72 -22.19
CA MET A 379 -5.09 -11.88 -23.24
C MET A 379 -4.87 -12.64 -24.55
N ALA A 380 -4.47 -13.90 -24.51
CA ALA A 380 -4.25 -14.72 -25.70
C ALA A 380 -5.57 -15.04 -26.42
N LYS A 381 -6.68 -15.27 -25.69
CA LYS A 381 -8.01 -15.54 -26.25
C LYS A 381 -8.65 -14.33 -26.94
N HIS A 382 -8.28 -13.12 -26.57
CA HIS A 382 -8.81 -11.90 -27.19
C HIS A 382 -8.10 -11.51 -28.51
N GLN A 383 -7.18 -12.33 -28.97
CA GLN A 383 -6.52 -12.17 -30.27
C GLN A 383 -7.16 -12.96 -31.41
N ARG A 384 -8.11 -13.81 -31.09
CA ARG A 384 -8.90 -14.60 -32.07
C ARG A 384 -10.33 -14.07 -32.12
#